data_719bd5170b0ace07815e2bb0b3145b86
#
_entry.id   719bd5170b0ace07815e2bb0b3145b86
#
_cell.length_a   1.000
_cell.length_b   1.000
_cell.length_c   1.000
_cell.angle_alpha   90.00
_cell.angle_beta   90.00
_cell.angle_gamma   90.00
#
_symmetry.space_group_name_H-M   'P 1'
#
loop_
_entity.id
_entity.type
_entity.pdbx_description
1 polymer ?
#
loop_
_entity_poly.entity_id
_entity_poly.type
_entity_poly.pdbx_seq_one_letter_code
_entity_poly.pdbx_strand_id
1 'polypeptide(L)'
;MKRQTQHPSDGVAEPLRSATRTSSPHLCPEISLRLAPAGLSLDAFRLAHPDICGAAPPYWAVAWPGGQGAARYVLDHAALVAGRRVVDFGAGSGLLAIAAAMAGAAHVRALDRDPVATAVCALNARMNAVFIEAETVNITTTETADADIVLAGDLWYERMDARQATRLLRSLAGSGIAVLIGDVGRSELPRSGIDWLASYRLPADEGLERSAVVETRVGWLAP
;
A
#
# COMPACT_ATOMS: atom_id res chain seq x y z
N MET A 1 -10.60 34.07 -18.50
CA MET A 1 -11.23 33.14 -17.52
C MET A 1 -10.65 31.74 -17.78
N LYS A 2 -9.68 31.29 -16.91
CA LYS A 2 -9.12 29.94 -16.99
C LYS A 2 -10.15 28.98 -16.37
N ARG A 3 -10.68 28.05 -17.14
CA ARG A 3 -11.49 26.93 -16.62
C ARG A 3 -10.56 26.12 -15.70
N GLN A 4 -10.86 26.10 -14.40
CA GLN A 4 -10.31 25.11 -13.49
C GLN A 4 -10.83 23.75 -13.95
N THR A 5 -9.94 22.92 -14.47
CA THR A 5 -10.21 21.51 -14.70
C THR A 5 -10.37 20.88 -13.30
N GLN A 6 -11.61 20.62 -12.89
CA GLN A 6 -11.89 19.80 -11.70
C GLN A 6 -11.29 18.41 -11.95
N HIS A 7 -10.31 18.04 -11.14
CA HIS A 7 -9.78 16.69 -11.16
C HIS A 7 -10.87 15.72 -10.67
N PRO A 8 -11.02 14.51 -11.24
CA PRO A 8 -12.02 13.52 -10.80
C PRO A 8 -11.97 13.21 -9.29
N SER A 9 -10.84 13.46 -8.65
CA SER A 9 -10.62 13.28 -7.21
C SER A 9 -11.33 14.30 -6.31
N ASP A 10 -11.82 15.43 -6.83
CA ASP A 10 -12.37 16.50 -6.00
C ASP A 10 -13.76 16.15 -5.43
N GLY A 11 -14.55 15.34 -6.17
CA GLY A 11 -15.88 14.90 -5.73
C GLY A 11 -15.87 13.85 -4.63
N VAL A 12 -14.79 13.07 -4.49
CA VAL A 12 -14.64 11.99 -3.48
C VAL A 12 -13.89 12.47 -2.24
N ALA A 13 -13.17 13.59 -2.32
CA ALA A 13 -12.28 14.06 -1.27
C ALA A 13 -13.01 14.43 0.04
N GLU A 14 -14.17 15.10 -0.05
CA GLU A 14 -14.92 15.50 1.16
C GLU A 14 -15.62 14.33 1.86
N PRO A 15 -16.34 13.43 1.17
CA PRO A 15 -16.84 12.20 1.78
C PRO A 15 -15.75 11.37 2.46
N LEU A 16 -14.57 11.20 1.80
CA LEU A 16 -13.43 10.49 2.38
C LEU A 16 -12.92 11.18 3.66
N ARG A 17 -12.82 12.51 3.66
CA ARG A 17 -12.37 13.26 4.85
C ARG A 17 -13.33 13.13 6.02
N SER A 18 -14.64 13.13 5.79
CA SER A 18 -15.63 12.99 6.85
C SER A 18 -15.67 11.57 7.42
N ALA A 19 -15.52 10.54 6.57
CA ALA A 19 -15.57 9.14 6.95
C ALA A 19 -14.28 8.66 7.67
N THR A 20 -13.13 9.24 7.34
CA THR A 20 -11.82 8.80 7.85
C THR A 20 -11.27 9.74 8.93
N ARG A 21 -10.21 9.28 9.62
CA ARG A 21 -9.44 10.08 10.58
C ARG A 21 -7.97 10.10 10.19
N THR A 22 -7.29 11.19 10.50
CA THR A 22 -5.83 11.24 10.39
C THR A 22 -5.23 10.37 11.47
N SER A 23 -4.35 9.46 11.06
CA SER A 23 -3.65 8.53 11.94
C SER A 23 -2.24 8.31 11.41
N SER A 24 -1.30 8.00 12.30
CA SER A 24 0.05 7.59 11.90
C SER A 24 0.23 6.10 12.18
N PRO A 25 0.78 5.32 11.22
CA PRO A 25 1.08 3.91 11.42
C PRO A 25 2.11 3.71 12.53
N HIS A 26 2.00 2.64 13.30
CA HIS A 26 2.90 2.38 14.45
C HIS A 26 4.37 2.33 14.05
N LEU A 27 4.69 1.69 12.93
CA LEU A 27 6.08 1.57 12.47
C LEU A 27 6.56 2.80 11.69
N CYS A 28 5.65 3.67 11.25
CA CYS A 28 5.97 4.86 10.46
C CYS A 28 5.28 6.11 11.05
N PRO A 29 5.62 6.53 12.28
CA PRO A 29 4.95 7.65 12.95
C PRO A 29 5.16 8.99 12.23
N GLU A 30 6.17 9.11 11.38
CA GLU A 30 6.44 10.26 10.52
C GLU A 30 5.47 10.40 9.34
N ILE A 31 4.67 9.36 9.02
CA ILE A 31 3.69 9.37 7.92
C ILE A 31 2.29 9.57 8.49
N SER A 32 1.54 10.51 7.93
CA SER A 32 0.13 10.75 8.26
C SER A 32 -0.78 10.19 7.18
N LEU A 33 -1.76 9.38 7.57
CA LEU A 33 -2.72 8.74 6.66
C LEU A 33 -4.16 9.03 7.08
N ARG A 34 -5.06 9.11 6.10
CA ARG A 34 -6.51 9.04 6.31
C ARG A 34 -6.93 7.58 6.32
N LEU A 35 -7.35 7.08 7.49
CA LEU A 35 -7.74 5.69 7.71
C LEU A 35 -9.11 5.61 8.37
N ALA A 36 -9.70 4.42 8.41
CA ALA A 36 -10.90 4.18 9.22
C ALA A 36 -10.62 4.50 10.70
N PRO A 37 -11.62 4.92 11.46
CA PRO A 37 -11.49 5.04 12.92
C PRO A 37 -11.03 3.73 13.55
N ALA A 38 -10.11 3.81 14.52
CA ALA A 38 -9.60 2.64 15.24
C ALA A 38 -10.74 1.84 15.91
N GLY A 39 -10.58 0.51 15.95
CA GLY A 39 -11.56 -0.41 16.55
C GLY A 39 -12.80 -0.69 15.68
N LEU A 40 -12.91 -0.10 14.49
CA LEU A 40 -14.01 -0.35 13.56
C LEU A 40 -13.62 -1.44 12.56
N SER A 41 -14.38 -2.53 12.47
CA SER A 41 -14.14 -3.54 11.45
C SER A 41 -14.38 -2.99 10.04
N LEU A 42 -13.71 -3.58 9.03
CA LEU A 42 -13.89 -3.18 7.62
C LEU A 42 -15.36 -3.29 7.17
N ASP A 43 -16.08 -4.33 7.62
CA ASP A 43 -17.50 -4.49 7.28
C ASP A 43 -18.36 -3.42 7.92
N ALA A 44 -18.12 -3.07 9.19
CA ALA A 44 -18.84 -1.99 9.86
C ALA A 44 -18.55 -0.65 9.19
N PHE A 45 -17.30 -0.38 8.81
CA PHE A 45 -16.93 0.83 8.08
C PHE A 45 -17.62 0.89 6.71
N ARG A 46 -17.59 -0.21 5.95
CA ARG A 46 -18.25 -0.31 4.64
C ARG A 46 -19.77 -0.09 4.72
N LEU A 47 -20.43 -0.68 5.72
CA LEU A 47 -21.87 -0.52 5.94
C LEU A 47 -22.25 0.92 6.33
N ALA A 48 -21.37 1.59 7.08
CA ALA A 48 -21.58 2.99 7.47
C ALA A 48 -21.33 3.97 6.30
N HIS A 49 -20.53 3.59 5.31
CA HIS A 49 -20.10 4.46 4.21
C HIS A 49 -20.26 3.78 2.83
N PRO A 50 -21.48 3.31 2.45
CA PRO A 50 -21.70 2.58 1.21
C PRO A 50 -21.39 3.41 -0.04
N ASP A 51 -21.59 4.73 0.03
CA ASP A 51 -21.33 5.67 -1.09
C ASP A 51 -19.84 5.78 -1.43
N ILE A 52 -18.96 5.46 -0.45
CA ILE A 52 -17.50 5.49 -0.62
C ILE A 52 -16.97 4.09 -0.96
N CYS A 53 -17.39 3.08 -0.18
CA CYS A 53 -16.79 1.75 -0.24
C CYS A 53 -17.38 0.85 -1.32
N GLY A 54 -18.63 1.11 -1.75
CA GLY A 54 -19.33 0.19 -2.65
C GLY A 54 -19.49 -1.21 -2.07
N ALA A 55 -19.35 -2.23 -2.90
CA ALA A 55 -19.50 -3.64 -2.50
C ALA A 55 -18.21 -4.28 -1.95
N ALA A 56 -17.05 -3.75 -2.33
CA ALA A 56 -15.75 -4.32 -1.92
C ALA A 56 -15.35 -3.90 -0.50
N PRO A 57 -14.64 -4.76 0.25
CA PRO A 57 -14.06 -4.36 1.52
C PRO A 57 -13.06 -3.21 1.32
N PRO A 58 -13.10 -2.15 2.16
CA PRO A 58 -12.23 -0.99 2.01
C PRO A 58 -10.82 -1.27 2.57
N TYR A 59 -10.04 -2.13 1.93
CA TYR A 59 -8.70 -2.50 2.38
C TYR A 59 -7.75 -1.31 2.48
N TRP A 60 -7.98 -0.24 1.70
CA TRP A 60 -7.28 1.04 1.75
C TRP A 60 -7.45 1.80 3.07
N ALA A 61 -8.49 1.48 3.83
CA ALA A 61 -8.83 2.18 5.08
C ALA A 61 -7.99 1.73 6.29
N VAL A 62 -7.02 0.83 6.08
CA VAL A 62 -6.15 0.26 7.12
C VAL A 62 -4.68 0.36 6.68
N ALA A 63 -3.79 0.71 7.62
CA ALA A 63 -2.35 0.57 7.43
C ALA A 63 -1.93 -0.85 7.82
N TRP A 64 -1.98 -1.77 6.86
CA TRP A 64 -1.72 -3.18 7.09
C TRP A 64 -0.28 -3.45 7.57
N PRO A 65 -0.07 -4.42 8.46
CA PRO A 65 1.23 -4.66 9.10
C PRO A 65 2.37 -4.95 8.11
N GLY A 66 2.12 -5.71 7.02
CA GLY A 66 3.13 -5.99 6.00
C GLY A 66 3.58 -4.72 5.28
N GLY A 67 2.61 -3.86 4.93
CA GLY A 67 2.87 -2.53 4.37
C GLY A 67 3.65 -1.65 5.34
N GLN A 68 3.32 -1.66 6.65
CA GLN A 68 4.06 -0.91 7.66
C GLN A 68 5.52 -1.39 7.80
N GLY A 69 5.75 -2.71 7.83
CA GLY A 69 7.09 -3.27 7.90
C GLY A 69 7.95 -2.89 6.70
N ALA A 70 7.41 -3.04 5.49
CA ALA A 70 8.13 -2.67 4.27
C ALA A 70 8.38 -1.15 4.18
N ALA A 71 7.42 -0.31 4.58
CA ALA A 71 7.59 1.15 4.63
C ALA A 71 8.69 1.55 5.62
N ARG A 72 8.70 0.97 6.82
CA ARG A 72 9.77 1.20 7.81
C ARG A 72 11.13 0.81 7.26
N TYR A 73 11.21 -0.37 6.63
CA TYR A 73 12.46 -0.83 6.04
C TYR A 73 12.97 0.11 4.95
N VAL A 74 12.10 0.60 4.07
CA VAL A 74 12.46 1.58 3.03
C VAL A 74 12.95 2.91 3.63
N LEU A 75 12.27 3.43 4.66
CA LEU A 75 12.67 4.67 5.34
C LEU A 75 14.03 4.53 6.02
N ASP A 76 14.30 3.39 6.66
CA ASP A 76 15.58 3.12 7.32
C ASP A 76 16.73 2.85 6.32
N HIS A 77 16.40 2.44 5.09
CA HIS A 77 17.35 2.08 4.03
C HIS A 77 17.09 2.88 2.75
N ALA A 78 17.05 4.21 2.88
CA ALA A 78 16.68 5.12 1.78
C ALA A 78 17.46 4.87 0.48
N ALA A 79 18.72 4.40 0.55
CA ALA A 79 19.53 4.05 -0.62
C ALA A 79 18.89 2.98 -1.53
N LEU A 80 17.93 2.22 -1.03
CA LEU A 80 17.20 1.24 -1.84
C LEU A 80 16.32 1.88 -2.92
N VAL A 81 15.79 3.06 -2.65
CA VAL A 81 14.83 3.74 -3.53
C VAL A 81 15.32 5.10 -4.00
N ALA A 82 16.31 5.71 -3.34
CA ALA A 82 16.81 7.04 -3.68
C ALA A 82 17.25 7.11 -5.14
N GLY A 83 16.69 8.08 -5.88
CA GLY A 83 16.96 8.31 -7.29
C GLY A 83 16.36 7.25 -8.25
N ARG A 84 15.56 6.30 -7.75
CA ARG A 84 14.97 5.19 -8.54
C ARG A 84 13.51 5.46 -8.92
N ARG A 85 13.05 4.75 -9.94
CA ARG A 85 11.64 4.64 -10.33
C ARG A 85 11.01 3.49 -9.53
N VAL A 86 10.06 3.84 -8.68
CA VAL A 86 9.42 2.91 -7.74
C VAL A 86 7.97 2.68 -8.13
N VAL A 87 7.54 1.43 -8.07
CA VAL A 87 6.13 1.07 -8.17
C VAL A 87 5.68 0.47 -6.84
N ASP A 88 4.64 1.03 -6.23
CA ASP A 88 3.90 0.45 -5.11
C ASP A 88 2.72 -0.34 -5.68
N PHE A 89 2.73 -1.65 -5.49
CA PHE A 89 1.80 -2.59 -6.10
C PHE A 89 0.74 -3.04 -5.11
N GLY A 90 -0.53 -2.66 -5.35
CA GLY A 90 -1.61 -2.80 -4.38
C GLY A 90 -1.52 -1.73 -3.29
N ALA A 91 -1.40 -0.47 -3.71
CA ALA A 91 -0.97 0.65 -2.86
C ALA A 91 -1.92 0.96 -1.68
N GLY A 92 -3.21 0.62 -1.78
CA GLY A 92 -4.18 0.85 -0.72
C GLY A 92 -4.18 2.29 -0.21
N SER A 93 -3.76 2.48 1.04
CA SER A 93 -3.64 3.81 1.66
C SER A 93 -2.50 4.67 1.07
N GLY A 94 -1.58 4.08 0.28
CA GLY A 94 -0.40 4.73 -0.25
C GLY A 94 0.79 4.77 0.71
N LEU A 95 0.77 4.01 1.79
CA LEU A 95 1.82 4.03 2.82
C LEU A 95 3.22 3.76 2.26
N LEU A 96 3.37 2.69 1.45
CA LEU A 96 4.65 2.32 0.86
C LEU A 96 5.12 3.36 -0.18
N ALA A 97 4.21 3.83 -1.03
CA ALA A 97 4.50 4.87 -2.02
C ALA A 97 4.98 6.17 -1.35
N ILE A 98 4.31 6.58 -0.25
CA ILE A 98 4.71 7.76 0.54
C ILE A 98 6.09 7.55 1.16
N ALA A 99 6.34 6.39 1.77
CA ALA A 99 7.65 6.06 2.34
C ALA A 99 8.76 6.11 1.27
N ALA A 100 8.52 5.55 0.07
CA ALA A 100 9.47 5.61 -1.04
C ALA A 100 9.75 7.04 -1.51
N ALA A 101 8.72 7.88 -1.63
CA ALA A 101 8.87 9.28 -2.01
C ALA A 101 9.65 10.08 -0.95
N MET A 102 9.35 9.88 0.34
CA MET A 102 10.08 10.50 1.45
C MET A 102 11.54 10.03 1.52
N ALA A 103 11.82 8.79 1.13
CA ALA A 103 13.16 8.23 1.06
C ALA A 103 13.94 8.66 -0.20
N GLY A 104 13.38 9.56 -1.02
CA GLY A 104 14.09 10.18 -2.16
C GLY A 104 13.98 9.43 -3.48
N ALA A 105 12.96 8.60 -3.68
CA ALA A 105 12.67 8.04 -4.99
C ALA A 105 12.51 9.14 -6.05
N ALA A 106 13.06 8.95 -7.24
CA ALA A 106 12.95 9.93 -8.33
C ALA A 106 11.55 10.00 -8.93
N HIS A 107 10.86 8.88 -8.95
CA HIS A 107 9.50 8.74 -9.46
C HIS A 107 8.78 7.62 -8.71
N VAL A 108 7.54 7.87 -8.27
CA VAL A 108 6.73 6.88 -7.57
C VAL A 108 5.37 6.75 -8.23
N ARG A 109 5.05 5.53 -8.66
CA ARG A 109 3.72 5.15 -9.13
C ARG A 109 3.07 4.24 -8.09
N ALA A 110 1.85 4.58 -7.69
CA ALA A 110 1.04 3.79 -6.76
C ALA A 110 -0.12 3.16 -7.53
N LEU A 111 -0.07 1.85 -7.68
CA LEU A 111 -1.03 1.10 -8.49
C LEU A 111 -2.03 0.38 -7.58
N ASP A 112 -3.32 0.57 -7.85
CA ASP A 112 -4.37 -0.19 -7.18
C ASP A 112 -5.53 -0.46 -8.14
N ARG A 113 -6.29 -1.54 -7.90
CA ARG A 113 -7.50 -1.85 -8.68
C ARG A 113 -8.73 -1.06 -8.22
N ASP A 114 -8.71 -0.59 -6.97
CA ASP A 114 -9.79 0.18 -6.37
C ASP A 114 -9.59 1.69 -6.64
N PRO A 115 -10.50 2.34 -7.38
CA PRO A 115 -10.41 3.78 -7.62
C PRO A 115 -10.51 4.61 -6.34
N VAL A 116 -11.12 4.09 -5.28
CA VAL A 116 -11.15 4.76 -3.97
C VAL A 116 -9.78 4.70 -3.30
N ALA A 117 -9.10 3.56 -3.38
CA ALA A 117 -7.72 3.41 -2.90
C ALA A 117 -6.79 4.44 -3.56
N THR A 118 -6.84 4.58 -4.89
CA THR A 118 -6.00 5.55 -5.60
C THR A 118 -6.35 7.01 -5.23
N ALA A 119 -7.62 7.33 -5.00
CA ALA A 119 -8.04 8.65 -4.52
C ALA A 119 -7.53 8.92 -3.08
N VAL A 120 -7.60 7.93 -2.19
CA VAL A 120 -7.05 8.00 -0.82
C VAL A 120 -5.53 8.13 -0.84
N CYS A 121 -4.84 7.33 -1.66
CA CYS A 121 -3.39 7.42 -1.85
C CYS A 121 -2.98 8.85 -2.26
N ALA A 122 -3.62 9.43 -3.26
CA ALA A 122 -3.36 10.80 -3.69
C ALA A 122 -3.66 11.86 -2.60
N LEU A 123 -4.69 11.64 -1.78
CA LEU A 123 -5.01 12.51 -0.66
C LEU A 123 -3.92 12.42 0.43
N ASN A 124 -3.51 11.20 0.79
CA ASN A 124 -2.47 10.93 1.78
C ASN A 124 -1.11 11.46 1.31
N ALA A 125 -0.75 11.31 0.04
CA ALA A 125 0.48 11.87 -0.52
C ALA A 125 0.56 13.39 -0.34
N ARG A 126 -0.54 14.11 -0.63
CA ARG A 126 -0.62 15.57 -0.42
C ARG A 126 -0.46 15.96 1.06
N MET A 127 -1.04 15.17 1.99
CA MET A 127 -0.89 15.40 3.43
C MET A 127 0.54 15.29 3.91
N ASN A 128 1.34 14.43 3.26
CA ASN A 128 2.76 14.23 3.56
C ASN A 128 3.69 15.09 2.70
N ALA A 129 3.15 16.02 1.91
CA ALA A 129 3.90 16.91 1.02
C ALA A 129 4.81 16.17 0.02
N VAL A 130 4.39 15.00 -0.45
CA VAL A 130 5.09 14.21 -1.49
C VAL A 130 4.26 14.11 -2.77
N PHE A 131 4.94 13.91 -3.90
CA PHE A 131 4.31 13.66 -5.19
C PHE A 131 4.32 12.18 -5.53
N ILE A 132 3.15 11.62 -5.87
CA ILE A 132 2.95 10.23 -6.26
C ILE A 132 1.95 10.19 -7.40
N GLU A 133 2.21 9.41 -8.43
CA GLU A 133 1.24 9.11 -9.49
C GLU A 133 0.39 7.91 -9.04
N ALA A 134 -0.84 8.19 -8.60
CA ALA A 134 -1.80 7.16 -8.20
C ALA A 134 -2.66 6.75 -9.39
N GLU A 135 -2.62 5.47 -9.76
CA GLU A 135 -3.25 4.94 -10.97
C GLU A 135 -4.19 3.78 -10.64
N THR A 136 -5.44 3.87 -11.14
CA THR A 136 -6.38 2.76 -11.06
C THR A 136 -6.14 1.79 -12.22
N VAL A 137 -5.64 0.62 -11.92
CA VAL A 137 -5.26 -0.39 -12.92
C VAL A 137 -5.66 -1.79 -12.49
N ASN A 138 -5.90 -2.67 -13.47
CA ASN A 138 -6.00 -4.08 -13.17
C ASN A 138 -4.58 -4.63 -12.94
N ILE A 139 -4.29 -4.94 -11.69
CA ILE A 139 -2.99 -5.41 -11.21
C ILE A 139 -2.42 -6.59 -12.03
N THR A 140 -3.30 -7.45 -12.60
CA THR A 140 -2.87 -8.63 -13.36
C THR A 140 -2.40 -8.34 -14.78
N THR A 141 -2.65 -7.14 -15.29
CA THR A 141 -2.36 -6.73 -16.68
C THR A 141 -1.44 -5.52 -16.79
N THR A 142 -1.04 -4.92 -15.66
CA THR A 142 -0.24 -3.69 -15.67
C THR A 142 1.20 -3.99 -16.05
N GLU A 143 1.70 -3.29 -17.06
CA GLU A 143 3.12 -3.28 -17.40
C GLU A 143 3.87 -2.39 -16.40
N THR A 144 4.85 -2.98 -15.71
CA THR A 144 5.75 -2.29 -14.78
C THR A 144 7.19 -2.29 -15.31
N ALA A 145 7.36 -2.46 -16.62
CA ALA A 145 8.65 -2.70 -17.27
C ALA A 145 9.68 -1.58 -17.09
N ASP A 146 9.22 -0.37 -16.74
CA ASP A 146 10.07 0.79 -16.52
C ASP A 146 10.43 1.03 -15.03
N ALA A 147 10.01 0.15 -14.11
CA ALA A 147 10.36 0.26 -12.69
C ALA A 147 11.78 -0.26 -12.43
N ASP A 148 12.50 0.40 -11.53
CA ASP A 148 13.78 -0.10 -11.00
C ASP A 148 13.55 -0.99 -9.77
N ILE A 149 12.45 -0.74 -9.05
CA ILE A 149 12.03 -1.52 -7.88
C ILE A 149 10.51 -1.52 -7.76
N VAL A 150 9.96 -2.67 -7.39
CA VAL A 150 8.55 -2.86 -7.02
C VAL A 150 8.46 -3.14 -5.53
N LEU A 151 7.57 -2.43 -4.85
CA LEU A 151 7.22 -2.62 -3.45
C LEU A 151 5.85 -3.27 -3.37
N ALA A 152 5.64 -4.19 -2.43
CA ALA A 152 4.36 -4.86 -2.24
C ALA A 152 4.12 -5.20 -0.77
N GLY A 153 2.99 -4.78 -0.20
CA GLY A 153 2.61 -5.05 1.18
C GLY A 153 1.29 -5.81 1.26
N ASP A 154 1.25 -6.90 2.03
CA ASP A 154 0.01 -7.64 2.36
C ASP A 154 -0.84 -8.08 1.16
N LEU A 155 -0.25 -8.49 0.05
CA LEU A 155 -0.98 -8.87 -1.18
C LEU A 155 -1.61 -10.27 -1.12
N TRP A 156 -1.25 -11.10 -0.16
CA TRP A 156 -1.58 -12.54 -0.15
C TRP A 156 -2.79 -12.88 0.72
N TYR A 157 -3.85 -12.05 0.69
CA TYR A 157 -5.07 -12.24 1.49
C TYR A 157 -6.20 -12.97 0.76
N GLU A 158 -6.30 -12.86 -0.58
CA GLU A 158 -7.28 -13.56 -1.40
C GLU A 158 -6.60 -14.55 -2.36
N ARG A 159 -6.99 -15.82 -2.29
CA ARG A 159 -6.29 -16.93 -2.97
C ARG A 159 -6.11 -16.75 -4.48
N MET A 160 -7.12 -16.25 -5.19
CA MET A 160 -7.04 -16.07 -6.64
C MET A 160 -6.09 -14.94 -7.02
N ASP A 161 -6.22 -13.81 -6.36
CA ASP A 161 -5.38 -12.62 -6.58
C ASP A 161 -3.93 -12.87 -6.14
N ALA A 162 -3.72 -13.55 -5.01
CA ALA A 162 -2.40 -13.92 -4.49
C ALA A 162 -1.56 -14.74 -5.50
N ARG A 163 -2.18 -15.71 -6.18
CA ARG A 163 -1.49 -16.52 -7.19
C ARG A 163 -1.09 -15.71 -8.42
N GLN A 164 -1.96 -14.79 -8.84
CA GLN A 164 -1.68 -13.92 -9.99
C GLN A 164 -0.60 -12.90 -9.64
N ALA A 165 -0.71 -12.26 -8.46
CA ALA A 165 0.30 -11.34 -7.95
C ALA A 165 1.68 -12.02 -7.83
N THR A 166 1.74 -13.23 -7.25
CA THR A 166 2.99 -14.00 -7.14
C THR A 166 3.62 -14.26 -8.51
N ARG A 167 2.85 -14.71 -9.50
CA ARG A 167 3.38 -14.96 -10.86
C ARG A 167 3.91 -13.70 -11.49
N LEU A 168 3.18 -12.60 -11.40
CA LEU A 168 3.62 -11.32 -11.96
C LEU A 168 4.88 -10.81 -11.26
N LEU A 169 4.89 -10.75 -9.93
CA LEU A 169 6.03 -10.26 -9.15
C LEU A 169 7.30 -11.10 -9.39
N ARG A 170 7.17 -12.43 -9.51
CA ARG A 170 8.30 -13.29 -9.87
C ARG A 170 8.77 -13.08 -11.30
N SER A 171 7.86 -12.85 -12.24
CA SER A 171 8.22 -12.49 -13.62
C SER A 171 9.01 -11.19 -13.67
N LEU A 172 8.62 -10.19 -12.88
CA LEU A 172 9.36 -8.93 -12.75
C LEU A 172 10.75 -9.15 -12.15
N ALA A 173 10.83 -9.94 -11.08
CA ALA A 173 12.13 -10.32 -10.48
C ALA A 173 13.02 -11.05 -11.50
N GLY A 174 12.46 -11.95 -12.31
CA GLY A 174 13.16 -12.64 -13.39
C GLY A 174 13.64 -11.73 -14.52
N SER A 175 13.00 -10.58 -14.71
CA SER A 175 13.41 -9.53 -15.65
C SER A 175 14.46 -8.57 -15.08
N GLY A 176 14.93 -8.80 -13.85
CA GLY A 176 15.94 -7.98 -13.20
C GLY A 176 15.39 -6.79 -12.39
N ILE A 177 14.07 -6.67 -12.24
CA ILE A 177 13.44 -5.65 -11.37
C ILE A 177 13.50 -6.14 -9.93
N ALA A 178 14.02 -5.33 -9.01
CA ALA A 178 14.03 -5.68 -7.60
C ALA A 178 12.58 -5.68 -7.04
N VAL A 179 12.20 -6.73 -6.29
CA VAL A 179 10.85 -6.84 -5.71
C VAL A 179 10.96 -6.99 -4.19
N LEU A 180 10.63 -5.94 -3.45
CA LEU A 180 10.58 -5.93 -1.99
C LEU A 180 9.15 -6.20 -1.52
N ILE A 181 9.01 -7.18 -0.63
CA ILE A 181 7.69 -7.54 -0.07
C ILE A 181 7.66 -7.36 1.44
N GLY A 182 6.49 -7.04 1.98
CA GLY A 182 6.19 -7.07 3.41
C GLY A 182 4.93 -7.89 3.68
N ASP A 183 4.99 -8.85 4.63
CA ASP A 183 3.85 -9.71 4.94
C ASP A 183 3.92 -10.29 6.36
N VAL A 184 2.76 -10.60 6.93
CA VAL A 184 2.60 -11.22 8.26
C VAL A 184 2.70 -12.75 8.24
N GLY A 185 2.99 -13.36 7.09
CA GLY A 185 2.99 -14.81 6.92
C GLY A 185 1.60 -15.36 6.59
N ARG A 186 0.86 -14.69 5.70
CA ARG A 186 -0.46 -15.12 5.23
C ARG A 186 -0.39 -16.49 4.55
N SER A 187 -1.47 -17.25 4.59
CA SER A 187 -1.54 -18.64 4.09
C SER A 187 -1.16 -18.79 2.61
N GLU A 188 -1.45 -17.76 1.80
CA GLU A 188 -1.18 -17.75 0.36
C GLU A 188 0.19 -17.16 0.00
N LEU A 189 0.97 -16.69 0.97
CA LEU A 189 2.33 -16.21 0.76
C LEU A 189 3.22 -17.33 0.18
N PRO A 190 4.08 -17.08 -0.82
CA PRO A 190 5.01 -18.07 -1.32
C PRO A 190 5.87 -18.68 -0.21
N ARG A 191 5.92 -20.01 -0.15
CA ARG A 191 6.67 -20.74 0.90
C ARG A 191 8.18 -20.74 0.69
N SER A 192 8.65 -20.36 -0.50
CA SER A 192 10.06 -20.35 -0.89
C SER A 192 10.36 -19.20 -1.82
N GLY A 193 11.65 -18.92 -2.03
CA GLY A 193 12.09 -17.85 -2.92
C GLY A 193 11.86 -16.45 -2.32
N ILE A 194 11.92 -16.34 -0.98
CA ILE A 194 11.95 -15.05 -0.30
C ILE A 194 13.20 -15.01 0.57
N ASP A 195 14.05 -14.02 0.31
CA ASP A 195 15.21 -13.71 1.16
C ASP A 195 14.81 -12.68 2.21
N TRP A 196 14.57 -13.15 3.43
CA TRP A 196 14.10 -12.34 4.53
C TRP A 196 15.21 -11.46 5.10
N LEU A 197 14.96 -10.14 5.16
CA LEU A 197 15.92 -9.11 5.55
C LEU A 197 15.71 -8.60 6.97
N ALA A 198 14.44 -8.43 7.36
CA ALA A 198 14.07 -7.87 8.65
C ALA A 198 12.72 -8.39 9.14
N SER A 199 12.49 -8.30 10.45
CA SER A 199 11.18 -8.46 11.06
C SER A 199 10.89 -7.31 12.02
N TYR A 200 9.61 -6.95 12.13
CA TYR A 200 9.11 -5.91 13.00
C TYR A 200 7.92 -6.43 13.80
N ARG A 201 7.77 -5.92 15.03
CA ARG A 201 6.61 -6.22 15.87
C ARG A 201 5.84 -4.94 16.13
N LEU A 202 4.52 -5.01 16.00
CA LEU A 202 3.63 -3.88 16.22
C LEU A 202 2.36 -4.34 16.95
N PRO A 203 1.68 -3.45 17.69
CA PRO A 203 0.36 -3.74 18.22
C PRO A 203 -0.60 -4.11 17.10
N ALA A 204 -1.47 -5.07 17.34
CA ALA A 204 -2.54 -5.40 16.41
C ALA A 204 -3.63 -4.32 16.47
N ASP A 205 -4.22 -3.99 15.34
CA ASP A 205 -5.44 -3.18 15.32
C ASP A 205 -6.59 -3.99 15.92
N GLU A 206 -7.24 -3.43 16.95
CA GLU A 206 -8.40 -4.04 17.59
C GLU A 206 -9.51 -4.29 16.56
N GLY A 207 -9.98 -5.53 16.48
CA GLY A 207 -11.04 -5.93 15.54
C GLY A 207 -10.56 -6.47 14.18
N LEU A 208 -9.26 -6.36 13.83
CA LEU A 208 -8.71 -6.87 12.58
C LEU A 208 -7.84 -8.11 12.77
N GLU A 209 -7.17 -8.24 13.91
CA GLU A 209 -6.25 -9.34 14.18
C GLU A 209 -6.63 -10.08 15.47
N ARG A 210 -6.29 -11.38 15.55
CA ARG A 210 -6.61 -12.24 16.71
C ARG A 210 -5.59 -12.14 17.84
N SER A 211 -4.42 -11.59 17.58
CA SER A 211 -3.31 -11.47 18.53
C SER A 211 -3.12 -10.02 18.95
N ALA A 212 -2.74 -9.76 20.20
CA ALA A 212 -2.43 -8.41 20.67
C ALA A 212 -1.16 -7.79 20.03
N VAL A 213 -0.30 -8.64 19.46
CA VAL A 213 0.94 -8.24 18.76
C VAL A 213 1.04 -9.04 17.47
N VAL A 214 1.35 -8.34 16.38
CA VAL A 214 1.61 -8.90 15.07
C VAL A 214 3.09 -8.79 14.75
N GLU A 215 3.66 -9.85 14.18
CA GLU A 215 4.99 -9.80 13.56
C GLU A 215 4.86 -9.73 12.06
N THR A 216 5.55 -8.78 11.45
CA THR A 216 5.65 -8.65 10.00
C THR A 216 7.10 -8.83 9.56
N ARG A 217 7.31 -9.41 8.40
CA ARG A 217 8.64 -9.63 7.82
C ARG A 217 8.76 -8.94 6.48
N VAL A 218 9.98 -8.52 6.18
CA VAL A 218 10.32 -7.84 4.91
C VAL A 218 11.42 -8.64 4.22
N GLY A 219 11.30 -8.85 2.91
CA GLY A 219 12.28 -9.63 2.16
C GLY A 219 12.24 -9.38 0.65
N TRP A 220 13.29 -9.82 -0.04
CA TRP A 220 13.35 -9.84 -1.50
C TRP A 220 12.64 -11.06 -2.04
N LEU A 221 11.75 -10.86 -3.01
CA LEU A 221 11.13 -11.96 -3.75
C LEU A 221 12.03 -12.35 -4.92
N ALA A 222 12.45 -13.62 -4.95
CA ALA A 222 13.20 -14.21 -6.06
C ALA A 222 12.28 -14.57 -7.24
N PRO A 223 12.84 -14.74 -8.44
CA PRO A 223 12.16 -15.20 -9.64
C PRO A 223 11.34 -16.49 -9.46
#